data_6531cc5a1464cf8d75dfbf78f98bad24
#
_entry.id   6531cc5a1464cf8d75dfbf78f98bad24
#
_cell.length_a   1.000
_cell.length_b   1.000
_cell.length_c   1.000
_cell.angle_alpha   90.00
_cell.angle_beta   90.00
_cell.angle_gamma   90.00
#
_symmetry.space_group_name_H-M   'P 1'
#
loop_
_entity.id
_entity.type
_entity.pdbx_description
1 polymer ?
#
loop_
_entity_poly.entity_id
_entity_poly.type
_entity_poly.pdbx_seq_one_letter_code
_entity_poly.pdbx_strand_id
1 'polypeptide(L)'
;MKNIDSIFDKSKYIAVQKNQIQLLKELIKEKLTVGHMGGLFLINSELLNFLDLLERSGYDTAVINDMNDNPTEITNIKEFKKMCMEKYAQEQNQALAEMRRIRKARTVKELVDYDFTEE
;
A
#
# COMPACT_ATOMS: atom_id res chain seq x y z
N MET A 1 -0.75 -2.15 42.76
CA MET A 1 -0.86 -0.93 41.95
C MET A 1 -0.02 -0.92 40.71
N LYS A 2 1.24 -1.41 40.76
CA LYS A 2 2.09 -1.51 39.58
C LYS A 2 1.46 -2.37 38.48
N ASN A 3 0.70 -3.42 38.84
CA ASN A 3 0.09 -4.32 37.85
C ASN A 3 -1.02 -3.65 37.04
N ILE A 4 -1.78 -2.74 37.66
CA ILE A 4 -2.86 -2.02 36.96
C ILE A 4 -2.28 -1.05 35.95
N ASP A 5 -1.27 -0.27 36.36
CA ASP A 5 -0.61 0.69 35.47
C ASP A 5 0.05 -0.03 34.31
N SER A 6 0.69 -1.18 34.56
CA SER A 6 1.32 -1.99 33.52
C SER A 6 0.29 -2.52 32.52
N ILE A 7 -0.91 -2.92 32.99
CA ILE A 7 -1.99 -3.39 32.13
C ILE A 7 -2.52 -2.26 31.25
N PHE A 8 -2.72 -1.07 31.80
CA PHE A 8 -3.14 0.11 31.04
C PHE A 8 -2.10 0.51 29.99
N ASP A 9 -0.82 0.50 30.35
CA ASP A 9 0.26 0.83 29.43
C ASP A 9 0.32 -0.18 28.26
N LYS A 10 0.16 -1.47 28.54
CA LYS A 10 0.12 -2.50 27.49
C LYS A 10 -1.09 -2.34 26.58
N SER A 11 -2.27 -2.07 27.16
CA SER A 11 -3.48 -1.86 26.39
C SER A 11 -3.37 -0.65 25.48
N LYS A 12 -2.81 0.44 26.00
CA LYS A 12 -2.57 1.65 25.22
C LYS A 12 -1.56 1.40 24.10
N TYR A 13 -0.48 0.70 24.40
CA TYR A 13 0.54 0.33 23.41
C TYR A 13 -0.06 -0.47 22.26
N ILE A 14 -0.84 -1.51 22.56
CA ILE A 14 -1.47 -2.36 21.56
C ILE A 14 -2.44 -1.54 20.69
N ALA A 15 -3.24 -0.67 21.31
CA ALA A 15 -4.19 0.16 20.59
C ALA A 15 -3.48 1.14 19.64
N VAL A 16 -2.42 1.81 20.11
CA VAL A 16 -1.64 2.73 19.30
C VAL A 16 -0.92 1.98 18.17
N GLN A 17 -0.35 0.81 18.46
CA GLN A 17 0.31 0.00 17.45
C GLN A 17 -0.65 -0.42 16.34
N LYS A 18 -1.85 -0.89 16.69
CA LYS A 18 -2.87 -1.26 15.70
C LYS A 18 -3.29 -0.07 14.85
N ASN A 19 -3.43 1.10 15.48
CA ASN A 19 -3.78 2.31 14.77
C ASN A 19 -2.68 2.72 13.78
N GLN A 20 -1.42 2.64 14.19
CA GLN A 20 -0.28 2.95 13.31
C GLN A 20 -0.20 1.99 12.13
N ILE A 21 -0.43 0.71 12.36
CA ILE A 21 -0.47 -0.29 11.28
C ILE A 21 -1.60 0.02 10.31
N GLN A 22 -2.78 0.37 10.80
CA GLN A 22 -3.91 0.70 9.95
C GLN A 22 -3.65 1.96 9.12
N LEU A 23 -3.07 3.00 9.72
CA LEU A 23 -2.68 4.21 9.01
C LEU A 23 -1.65 3.92 7.93
N LEU A 24 -0.68 3.07 8.22
CA LEU A 24 0.31 2.66 7.23
C LEU A 24 -0.34 1.96 6.03
N LYS A 25 -1.25 1.04 6.28
CA LYS A 25 -1.97 0.33 5.21
C LYS A 25 -2.77 1.29 4.33
N GLU A 26 -3.44 2.25 4.95
CA GLU A 26 -4.21 3.27 4.22
C GLU A 26 -3.31 4.15 3.37
N LEU A 27 -2.16 4.57 3.92
CA LEU A 27 -1.19 5.38 3.20
C LEU A 27 -0.61 4.63 1.99
N ILE A 28 -0.24 3.36 2.17
CA ILE A 28 0.30 2.54 1.07
C ILE A 28 -0.75 2.34 -0.02
N LYS A 29 -2.00 2.09 0.34
CA LYS A 29 -3.09 1.98 -0.62
C LYS A 29 -3.27 3.28 -1.41
N GLU A 30 -3.18 4.42 -0.74
CA GLU A 30 -3.25 5.72 -1.39
C GLU A 30 -2.09 5.91 -2.38
N LYS A 31 -0.88 5.57 -1.98
CA LYS A 31 0.30 5.66 -2.85
C LYS A 31 0.23 4.71 -4.04
N LEU A 32 -0.43 3.56 -3.89
CA LEU A 32 -0.62 2.58 -4.97
C LEU A 32 -1.82 2.88 -5.85
N THR A 33 -2.56 3.95 -5.58
CA THR A 33 -3.65 4.41 -6.43
C THR A 33 -3.09 5.43 -7.42
N VAL A 34 -3.13 5.10 -8.71
CA VAL A 34 -2.52 5.92 -9.76
C VAL A 34 -3.52 6.28 -10.84
N GLY A 35 -3.41 7.50 -11.37
CA GLY A 35 -4.16 7.91 -12.56
C GLY A 35 -3.39 7.52 -13.82
N HIS A 36 -4.08 6.92 -14.78
CA HIS A 36 -3.48 6.56 -16.05
C HIS A 36 -4.53 6.57 -17.16
N MET A 37 -4.28 7.32 -18.21
CA MET A 37 -5.13 7.42 -19.39
C MET A 37 -6.60 7.71 -19.09
N GLY A 38 -6.84 8.57 -18.10
CA GLY A 38 -8.18 8.99 -17.68
C GLY A 38 -8.84 8.06 -16.67
N GLY A 39 -8.24 6.95 -16.33
CA GLY A 39 -8.72 6.03 -15.30
C GLY A 39 -7.92 6.13 -14.02
N LEU A 40 -8.49 5.61 -12.93
CA LEU A 40 -7.86 5.57 -11.63
C LEU A 40 -7.67 4.10 -11.22
N PHE A 41 -6.44 3.67 -11.07
CA PHE A 41 -6.11 2.26 -10.85
C PHE A 41 -5.46 2.04 -9.48
N LEU A 42 -5.95 1.02 -8.77
CA LEU A 42 -5.28 0.55 -7.58
C LEU A 42 -4.31 -0.56 -7.98
N ILE A 43 -3.02 -0.33 -7.77
CA ILE A 43 -1.99 -1.31 -8.08
C ILE A 43 -1.98 -2.39 -6.98
N ASN A 44 -2.33 -3.60 -7.36
CA ASN A 44 -2.32 -4.78 -6.50
C ASN A 44 -1.95 -6.01 -7.32
N SER A 45 -1.85 -7.15 -6.67
CA SER A 45 -1.47 -8.39 -7.36
C SER A 45 -2.48 -8.80 -8.43
N GLU A 46 -3.76 -8.52 -8.22
CA GLU A 46 -4.81 -8.82 -9.21
C GLU A 46 -4.59 -8.03 -10.49
N LEU A 47 -4.35 -6.72 -10.38
CA LEU A 47 -4.07 -5.88 -11.55
C LEU A 47 -2.79 -6.33 -12.25
N LEU A 48 -1.72 -6.58 -11.50
CA LEU A 48 -0.44 -6.99 -12.05
C LEU A 48 -0.54 -8.32 -12.78
N ASN A 49 -1.25 -9.29 -12.23
CA ASN A 49 -1.47 -10.58 -12.86
C ASN A 49 -2.29 -10.44 -14.14
N PHE A 50 -3.29 -9.60 -14.15
CA PHE A 50 -4.12 -9.35 -15.33
C PHE A 50 -3.30 -8.69 -16.44
N LEU A 51 -2.49 -7.70 -16.12
CA LEU A 51 -1.62 -7.04 -17.09
C LEU A 51 -0.59 -8.02 -17.66
N ASP A 52 -0.05 -8.88 -16.82
CA ASP A 52 0.88 -9.92 -17.28
C ASP A 52 0.20 -10.91 -18.24
N LEU A 53 -1.02 -11.30 -17.94
CA LEU A 53 -1.80 -12.16 -18.81
C LEU A 53 -2.04 -11.51 -20.16
N LEU A 54 -2.41 -10.23 -20.18
CA LEU A 54 -2.62 -9.48 -21.42
C LEU A 54 -1.35 -9.40 -22.26
N GLU A 55 -0.22 -9.09 -21.62
CA GLU A 55 1.06 -9.01 -22.33
C GLU A 55 1.46 -10.36 -22.92
N ARG A 56 1.37 -11.43 -22.13
CA ARG A 56 1.70 -12.78 -22.60
C ARG A 56 0.78 -13.27 -23.70
N SER A 57 -0.46 -12.77 -23.72
CA SER A 57 -1.44 -13.11 -24.75
C SER A 57 -1.30 -12.26 -26.02
N GLY A 58 -0.32 -11.35 -26.06
CA GLY A 58 -0.02 -10.55 -27.23
C GLY A 58 -0.83 -9.26 -27.37
N TYR A 59 -1.49 -8.80 -26.32
CA TYR A 59 -2.26 -7.56 -26.37
C TYR A 59 -1.37 -6.36 -26.07
N ASP A 60 -1.25 -5.45 -27.03
CA ASP A 60 -0.58 -4.17 -26.83
C ASP A 60 -1.53 -3.13 -26.23
N THR A 61 -2.80 -3.25 -26.55
CA THR A 61 -3.86 -2.35 -26.12
C THR A 61 -5.03 -3.17 -25.62
N ALA A 62 -5.65 -2.72 -24.55
CA ALA A 62 -6.84 -3.38 -24.01
C ALA A 62 -7.72 -2.38 -23.26
N VAL A 63 -9.01 -2.67 -23.18
CA VAL A 63 -9.93 -1.91 -22.35
C VAL A 63 -10.01 -2.62 -21.00
N ILE A 64 -9.67 -1.92 -19.94
CA ILE A 64 -9.63 -2.44 -18.57
C ILE A 64 -10.50 -1.56 -17.70
N ASN A 65 -11.30 -2.15 -16.83
CA ASN A 65 -12.04 -1.37 -15.86
C ASN A 65 -11.09 -0.81 -14.80
N ASP A 66 -11.22 0.48 -14.51
CA ASP A 66 -10.46 1.10 -13.43
C ASP A 66 -11.07 0.75 -12.06
N MET A 67 -10.54 1.29 -10.98
CA MET A 67 -11.03 0.97 -9.64
C MET A 67 -12.48 1.42 -9.37
N ASN A 68 -13.03 2.27 -10.23
CA ASN A 68 -14.43 2.73 -10.16
C ASN A 68 -15.31 2.03 -11.20
N ASP A 69 -14.84 0.91 -11.75
CA ASP A 69 -15.53 0.12 -12.78
C ASP A 69 -15.82 0.90 -14.07
N ASN A 70 -15.04 1.91 -14.37
CA ASN A 70 -15.12 2.63 -15.63
C ASN A 70 -14.19 1.99 -16.66
N PRO A 71 -14.69 1.62 -17.86
CA PRO A 71 -13.83 1.06 -18.88
C PRO A 71 -12.84 2.12 -19.39
N THR A 72 -11.57 1.75 -19.40
CA THR A 72 -10.46 2.64 -19.74
C THR A 72 -9.57 1.95 -20.76
N GLU A 73 -9.28 2.63 -21.87
CA GLU A 73 -8.38 2.08 -22.89
C GLU A 73 -6.92 2.35 -22.49
N ILE A 74 -6.17 1.29 -22.35
CA ILE A 74 -4.73 1.35 -22.07
C ILE A 74 -3.99 0.98 -23.34
N THR A 75 -3.19 1.89 -23.88
CA THR A 75 -2.52 1.73 -25.19
C THR A 75 -1.16 1.13 -25.02
N ASN A 76 -0.48 0.94 -24.11
CA ASN A 76 0.82 0.29 -23.99
C ASN A 76 0.86 -0.57 -22.73
N ILE A 77 0.30 -1.76 -22.89
CA ILE A 77 0.15 -2.70 -21.76
C ILE A 77 1.51 -3.03 -21.13
N LYS A 78 2.52 -3.28 -21.94
CA LYS A 78 3.86 -3.62 -21.43
C LYS A 78 4.44 -2.51 -20.57
N GLU A 79 4.35 -1.27 -21.02
CA GLU A 79 4.87 -0.13 -20.31
C GLU A 79 4.07 0.15 -19.04
N PHE A 80 2.74 0.07 -19.13
CA PHE A 80 1.88 0.23 -17.97
C PHE A 80 2.15 -0.83 -16.89
N LYS A 81 2.31 -2.10 -17.32
CA LYS A 81 2.68 -3.18 -16.40
C LYS A 81 4.02 -2.90 -15.71
N LYS A 82 5.02 -2.46 -16.47
CA LYS A 82 6.33 -2.14 -15.91
C LYS A 82 6.24 -1.03 -14.87
N MET A 83 5.52 0.04 -15.19
CA MET A 83 5.31 1.16 -14.26
C MET A 83 4.61 0.68 -12.98
N CYS A 84 3.56 -0.12 -13.11
CA CYS A 84 2.83 -0.66 -11.97
C CYS A 84 3.70 -1.56 -11.11
N MET A 85 4.50 -2.44 -11.74
CA MET A 85 5.39 -3.34 -10.99
C MET A 85 6.46 -2.58 -10.22
N GLU A 86 7.06 -1.58 -10.84
CA GLU A 86 8.07 -0.74 -10.18
C GLU A 86 7.48 0.00 -8.99
N LYS A 87 6.30 0.60 -9.17
CA LYS A 87 5.60 1.32 -8.11
C LYS A 87 5.22 0.38 -6.97
N TYR A 88 4.68 -0.78 -7.30
CA TYR A 88 4.30 -1.80 -6.31
C TYR A 88 5.50 -2.24 -5.48
N ALA A 89 6.61 -2.58 -6.14
CA ALA A 89 7.82 -3.02 -5.45
C ALA A 89 8.36 -1.92 -4.53
N GLN A 90 8.40 -0.68 -5.01
CA GLN A 90 8.88 0.46 -4.22
C GLN A 90 8.03 0.66 -2.96
N GLU A 91 6.71 0.68 -3.12
CA GLU A 91 5.82 0.93 -1.98
C GLU A 91 5.76 -0.25 -1.02
N GLN A 92 5.85 -1.48 -1.50
CA GLN A 92 5.91 -2.65 -0.63
C GLN A 92 7.21 -2.70 0.19
N ASN A 93 8.34 -2.33 -0.42
CA ASN A 93 9.60 -2.23 0.33
C ASN A 93 9.52 -1.15 1.41
N GLN A 94 8.92 -0.01 1.10
CA GLN A 94 8.70 1.05 2.07
C GLN A 94 7.76 0.58 3.19
N ALA A 95 6.68 -0.08 2.84
CA ALA A 95 5.73 -0.63 3.80
C ALA A 95 6.39 -1.61 4.76
N LEU A 96 7.27 -2.48 4.23
CA LEU A 96 7.99 -3.43 5.06
C LEU A 96 8.91 -2.74 6.06
N ALA A 97 9.64 -1.71 5.60
CA ALA A 97 10.53 -0.93 6.46
C ALA A 97 9.75 -0.26 7.60
N GLU A 98 8.62 0.36 7.26
CA GLU A 98 7.76 1.03 8.25
C GLU A 98 7.13 0.05 9.23
N MET A 99 6.68 -1.11 8.73
CA MET A 99 6.10 -2.16 9.57
C MET A 99 7.14 -2.69 10.57
N ARG A 100 8.37 -2.85 10.14
CA ARG A 100 9.46 -3.28 11.03
C ARG A 100 9.72 -2.27 12.12
N ARG A 101 9.66 -0.97 11.82
CA ARG A 101 9.81 0.08 12.82
C ARG A 101 8.68 0.04 13.84
N ILE A 102 7.45 -0.08 13.38
CA ILE A 102 6.28 -0.16 14.27
C ILE A 102 6.41 -1.36 15.20
N ARG A 103 6.82 -2.52 14.66
CA ARG A 103 6.97 -3.75 15.46
C ARG A 103 8.14 -3.72 16.43
N LYS A 104 9.19 -2.96 16.11
CA LYS A 104 10.35 -2.79 17.00
C LYS A 104 10.10 -1.77 18.11
N ALA A 105 9.18 -0.85 17.94
CA ALA A 105 8.86 0.15 18.94
C ALA A 105 8.38 -0.53 20.22
N ARG A 106 8.95 -0.16 21.35
CA ARG A 106 8.65 -0.77 22.65
C ARG A 106 7.78 0.08 23.55
N THR A 107 7.63 1.35 23.19
CA THR A 107 6.84 2.30 23.97
C THR A 107 5.87 3.05 23.08
N VAL A 108 4.82 3.59 23.69
CA VAL A 108 3.86 4.44 22.97
C VAL A 108 4.56 5.67 22.41
N LYS A 109 5.52 6.24 23.14
CA LYS A 109 6.27 7.39 22.67
C LYS A 109 7.01 7.12 21.37
N GLU A 110 7.68 5.98 21.27
CA GLU A 110 8.36 5.59 20.03
C GLU A 110 7.39 5.45 18.86
N LEU A 111 6.18 4.94 19.11
CA LEU A 111 5.15 4.79 18.08
C LEU A 111 4.63 6.14 17.61
N VAL A 112 4.34 7.06 18.50
CA VAL A 112 3.72 8.34 18.14
C VAL A 112 4.74 9.38 17.65
N ASP A 113 6.00 9.28 18.05
CA ASP A 113 7.05 10.18 17.60
C ASP A 113 7.48 9.89 16.15
N TYR A 114 7.13 8.72 15.63
CA TYR A 114 7.47 8.35 14.27
C TYR A 114 6.37 8.75 13.30
N ASP A 115 6.71 9.58 12.32
CA ASP A 115 5.79 10.03 11.29
C ASP A 115 6.24 9.51 9.92
N PHE A 116 5.60 8.45 9.43
CA PHE A 116 5.90 7.87 8.12
C PHE A 116 5.13 8.54 6.97
N THR A 117 4.37 9.60 7.25
CA THR A 117 3.69 10.39 6.23
C THR A 117 4.58 11.47 5.64
N GLU A 118 5.68 11.81 6.32
CA GLU A 118 6.68 12.75 5.83
C GLU A 118 7.67 12.03 4.91
N GLU A 119 7.68 12.38 3.68
CA GLU A 119 8.67 11.93 2.70
C GLU A 119 9.18 13.09 1.86
#